data_f3818386d511c9808ee6fda5a9225b94
#
_entry.id   f3818386d511c9808ee6fda5a9225b94
#
_cell.length_a   1.000
_cell.length_b   1.000
_cell.length_c   1.000
_cell.angle_alpha   90.00
_cell.angle_beta   90.00
_cell.angle_gamma   90.00
#
_symmetry.space_group_name_H-M   'P 1'
#
loop_
_entity.id
_entity.type
_entity.pdbx_description
1 polymer ?
#
loop_
_entity_poly.entity_id
_entity_poly.type
_entity_poly.pdbx_seq_one_letter_code
_entity_poly.pdbx_strand_id
1 'polypeptide(L)'
;MDVEVLRSLVAEGKVVIPCNKVHTSISPEGIGIRLRTKVNVNLGTSKDVTNYDSEIEKVNRAIRLGAESIMDLSTHCDTRIFRRKLVDTLKFLMWKLFGKCIQILYVPYRN
;
A
#
# COMPACT_ATOMS: atom_id res chain seq x y z
N MET A 1 -21.81 -2.49 -2.33
CA MET A 1 -21.72 -3.29 -3.58
C MET A 1 -21.97 -4.74 -3.21
N ASP A 2 -22.78 -5.43 -4.01
CA ASP A 2 -23.04 -6.87 -3.83
C ASP A 2 -21.76 -7.69 -4.08
N VAL A 3 -21.57 -8.79 -3.34
CA VAL A 3 -20.36 -9.63 -3.40
C VAL A 3 -20.23 -10.30 -4.78
N GLU A 4 -21.33 -10.75 -5.39
CA GLU A 4 -21.31 -11.37 -6.72
C GLU A 4 -20.93 -10.37 -7.81
N VAL A 5 -21.39 -9.14 -7.70
CA VAL A 5 -20.98 -8.05 -8.60
C VAL A 5 -19.49 -7.76 -8.45
N LEU A 6 -18.99 -7.71 -7.22
CA LEU A 6 -17.57 -7.51 -6.96
C LEU A 6 -16.74 -8.65 -7.55
N ARG A 7 -17.18 -9.91 -7.35
CA ARG A 7 -16.51 -11.09 -7.90
C ARG A 7 -16.41 -11.04 -9.43
N SER A 8 -17.51 -10.66 -10.11
CA SER A 8 -17.51 -10.49 -11.57
C SER A 8 -16.55 -9.42 -12.03
N LEU A 9 -16.53 -8.26 -11.36
CA LEU A 9 -15.62 -7.17 -11.70
C LEU A 9 -14.14 -7.55 -11.50
N VAL A 10 -13.83 -8.37 -10.49
CA VAL A 10 -12.47 -8.92 -10.29
C VAL A 10 -12.13 -9.92 -11.40
N ALA A 11 -13.04 -10.83 -11.74
CA ALA A 11 -12.84 -11.80 -12.81
C ALA A 11 -12.63 -11.14 -14.19
N GLU A 12 -13.32 -10.03 -14.44
CA GLU A 12 -13.17 -9.22 -15.66
C GLU A 12 -11.94 -8.31 -15.66
N GLY A 13 -11.14 -8.30 -14.59
CA GLY A 13 -9.97 -7.43 -14.46
C GLY A 13 -10.28 -5.94 -14.26
N LYS A 14 -11.52 -5.60 -13.92
CA LYS A 14 -11.99 -4.22 -13.70
C LYS A 14 -11.80 -3.74 -12.27
N VAL A 15 -11.57 -4.67 -11.34
CA VAL A 15 -11.26 -4.40 -9.93
C VAL A 15 -10.11 -5.30 -9.51
N VAL A 16 -9.19 -4.76 -8.71
CA VAL A 16 -8.14 -5.50 -8.03
C VAL A 16 -8.24 -5.31 -6.53
N ILE A 17 -7.89 -6.32 -5.76
CA ILE A 17 -7.81 -6.26 -4.30
C ILE A 17 -6.38 -6.63 -3.90
N PRO A 18 -5.47 -5.65 -3.84
CA PRO A 18 -4.08 -5.91 -3.52
C PRO A 18 -3.93 -6.36 -2.06
N CYS A 19 -3.21 -7.45 -1.85
CA CYS A 19 -2.92 -7.96 -0.52
C CYS A 19 -1.57 -8.69 -0.51
N ASN A 20 -0.71 -8.34 0.43
CA ASN A 20 0.57 -9.00 0.62
C ASN A 20 0.44 -10.08 1.70
N LYS A 21 0.81 -11.32 1.40
CA LYS A 21 0.74 -12.46 2.35
C LYS A 21 1.58 -12.24 3.62
N VAL A 22 2.65 -11.45 3.53
CA VAL A 22 3.56 -11.17 4.65
C VAL A 22 3.07 -9.99 5.49
N HIS A 23 2.17 -9.18 4.96
CA HIS A 23 1.59 -8.03 5.65
C HIS A 23 0.31 -8.44 6.39
N THR A 24 0.46 -9.07 7.54
CA THR A 24 -0.65 -9.68 8.30
C THR A 24 -1.60 -8.65 8.93
N SER A 25 -1.17 -7.41 9.11
CA SER A 25 -1.99 -6.32 9.67
C SER A 25 -2.85 -5.59 8.62
N ILE A 26 -2.73 -5.94 7.34
CA ILE A 26 -3.42 -5.24 6.26
C ILE A 26 -4.95 -5.47 6.32
N SER A 27 -5.70 -4.39 6.10
CA SER A 27 -7.11 -4.43 5.75
C SER A 27 -7.23 -4.24 4.24
N PRO A 28 -7.55 -5.28 3.46
CA PRO A 28 -7.57 -5.19 2.00
C PRO A 28 -8.64 -4.21 1.51
N GLU A 29 -8.28 -3.39 0.53
CA GLU A 29 -9.17 -2.43 -0.12
C GLU A 29 -9.22 -2.69 -1.63
N GLY A 30 -10.40 -2.68 -2.19
CA GLY A 30 -10.60 -2.84 -3.64
C GLY A 30 -10.30 -1.54 -4.40
N ILE A 31 -9.62 -1.66 -5.54
CA ILE A 31 -9.30 -0.55 -6.44
C ILE A 31 -9.85 -0.87 -7.81
N GLY A 32 -10.65 0.02 -8.37
CA GLY A 32 -11.21 -0.14 -9.71
C GLY A 32 -12.57 0.49 -9.90
N ILE A 33 -13.24 0.06 -10.97
CA ILE A 33 -14.52 0.62 -11.38
C ILE A 33 -15.60 0.41 -10.32
N ARG A 34 -16.46 1.42 -10.14
CA ARG A 34 -17.56 1.44 -9.16
C ARG A 34 -17.12 1.44 -7.69
N LEU A 35 -15.83 1.57 -7.41
CA LEU A 35 -15.31 1.73 -6.08
C LEU A 35 -14.87 3.17 -5.83
N ARG A 36 -14.81 3.56 -4.56
CA ARG A 36 -14.34 4.88 -4.16
C ARG A 36 -12.87 5.07 -4.57
N THR A 37 -12.51 6.25 -5.07
CA THR A 37 -11.13 6.64 -5.33
C THR A 37 -10.33 6.62 -4.05
N LYS A 38 -9.16 5.98 -4.05
CA LYS A 38 -8.24 5.90 -2.92
C LYS A 38 -7.21 7.03 -2.99
N VAL A 39 -6.85 7.54 -1.82
CA VAL A 39 -5.78 8.52 -1.70
C VAL A 39 -4.48 7.79 -1.38
N ASN A 40 -3.48 7.96 -2.25
CA ASN A 40 -2.12 7.46 -2.04
C ASN A 40 -1.23 8.60 -1.56
N VAL A 41 -0.43 8.35 -0.53
CA VAL A 41 0.53 9.31 0.02
C VAL A 41 1.95 8.81 -0.19
N ASN A 42 2.79 9.67 -0.76
CA ASN A 42 4.19 9.39 -0.97
C ASN A 42 5.01 9.78 0.27
N LEU A 43 5.97 8.94 0.61
CA LEU A 43 6.99 9.21 1.60
C LEU A 43 8.33 8.65 1.14
N GLY A 44 9.39 9.00 1.83
CA GLY A 44 10.70 8.39 1.58
C GLY A 44 11.86 9.25 2.03
N THR A 45 12.95 8.56 2.34
CA THR A 45 14.24 9.18 2.66
C THR A 45 15.09 9.39 1.41
N SER A 46 15.87 10.48 1.38
CA SER A 46 16.83 10.81 0.35
C SER A 46 18.16 11.22 0.98
N LYS A 47 19.15 11.58 0.17
CA LYS A 47 20.42 12.13 0.68
C LYS A 47 20.23 13.38 1.55
N ASP A 48 19.24 14.19 1.23
CA ASP A 48 18.96 15.46 1.89
C ASP A 48 17.99 15.30 3.07
N VAL A 49 17.21 14.23 3.08
CA VAL A 49 16.20 13.94 4.12
C VAL A 49 16.39 12.50 4.59
N THR A 50 17.13 12.34 5.70
CA THR A 50 17.48 11.04 6.27
C THR A 50 16.72 10.69 7.55
N ASN A 51 15.82 11.56 8.02
CA ASN A 51 15.13 11.40 9.28
C ASN A 51 13.90 10.48 9.15
N TYR A 52 14.02 9.26 9.63
CA TYR A 52 12.94 8.28 9.66
C TYR A 52 11.75 8.71 10.53
N ASP A 53 12.00 9.39 11.65
CA ASP A 53 10.93 9.79 12.57
C ASP A 53 9.99 10.81 11.91
N SER A 54 10.55 11.73 11.15
CA SER A 54 9.80 12.68 10.34
C SER A 54 8.94 12.00 9.27
N GLU A 55 9.46 10.95 8.62
CA GLU A 55 8.71 10.17 7.65
C GLU A 55 7.58 9.36 8.31
N ILE A 56 7.82 8.79 9.49
CA ILE A 56 6.78 8.09 10.26
C ILE A 56 5.70 9.07 10.73
N GLU A 57 6.04 10.28 11.11
CA GLU A 57 5.05 11.31 11.48
C GLU A 57 4.16 11.67 10.28
N LYS A 58 4.73 11.82 9.09
CA LYS A 58 3.94 12.00 7.85
C LYS A 58 2.95 10.87 7.63
N VAL A 59 3.38 9.62 7.82
CA VAL A 59 2.51 8.44 7.71
C VAL A 59 1.36 8.52 8.69
N ASN A 60 1.65 8.77 9.96
CA ASN A 60 0.62 8.87 11.00
C ASN A 60 -0.37 9.99 10.72
N ARG A 61 0.11 11.11 10.17
CA ARG A 61 -0.74 12.23 9.78
C ARG A 61 -1.59 11.88 8.56
N ALA A 62 -1.02 11.23 7.56
CA ALA A 62 -1.74 10.77 6.38
C ALA A 62 -2.88 9.79 6.75
N ILE A 63 -2.62 8.87 7.67
CA ILE A 63 -3.63 7.93 8.20
C ILE A 63 -4.78 8.68 8.86
N ARG A 64 -4.47 9.65 9.73
CA ARG A 64 -5.51 10.47 10.39
C ARG A 64 -6.35 11.28 9.40
N LEU A 65 -5.78 11.63 8.26
CA LEU A 65 -6.48 12.34 7.18
C LEU A 65 -7.19 11.41 6.19
N GLY A 66 -7.16 10.10 6.42
CA GLY A 66 -7.92 9.11 5.64
C GLY A 66 -7.21 8.57 4.40
N ALA A 67 -5.87 8.63 4.34
CA ALA A 67 -5.12 7.94 3.29
C ALA A 67 -5.33 6.42 3.37
N GLU A 68 -5.48 5.79 2.22
CA GLU A 68 -5.72 4.34 2.10
C GLU A 68 -4.52 3.58 1.56
N SER A 69 -3.55 4.27 1.01
CA SER A 69 -2.30 3.65 0.56
C SER A 69 -1.11 4.57 0.77
N ILE A 70 0.05 3.94 0.88
CA ILE A 70 1.34 4.61 1.07
C ILE A 70 2.31 4.11 0.03
N MET A 71 3.06 5.01 -0.59
CA MET A 71 4.14 4.68 -1.51
C MET A 71 5.48 5.09 -0.91
N ASP A 72 6.34 4.11 -0.66
CA ASP A 72 7.71 4.34 -0.20
C ASP A 72 8.64 4.61 -1.38
N LEU A 73 9.13 5.82 -1.46
CA LEU A 73 10.09 6.31 -2.46
C LEU A 73 11.52 6.40 -1.92
N SER A 74 11.83 5.78 -0.78
CA SER A 74 13.14 5.86 -0.15
C SER A 74 14.25 5.39 -1.06
N THR A 75 15.27 6.24 -1.24
CA THR A 75 16.45 5.97 -2.05
C THR A 75 17.74 5.91 -1.21
N HIS A 76 17.69 6.29 0.05
CA HIS A 76 18.85 6.41 0.93
C HIS A 76 18.60 5.77 2.30
N CYS A 77 19.67 5.40 3.02
CA CYS A 77 19.68 4.72 4.31
C CYS A 77 19.21 3.25 4.24
N ASP A 78 19.07 2.57 5.39
CA ASP A 78 18.58 1.20 5.42
C ASP A 78 17.04 1.15 5.26
N THR A 79 16.63 1.18 4.02
CA THR A 79 15.23 1.18 3.64
C THR A 79 14.48 -0.10 4.01
N ARG A 80 15.19 -1.20 4.30
CA ARG A 80 14.57 -2.48 4.69
C ARG A 80 14.05 -2.44 6.12
N ILE A 81 14.84 -1.92 7.06
CA ILE A 81 14.43 -1.76 8.46
C ILE A 81 13.24 -0.79 8.54
N PHE A 82 13.33 0.33 7.83
CA PHE A 82 12.27 1.33 7.80
C PHE A 82 10.96 0.75 7.27
N ARG A 83 11.00 0.06 6.14
CA ARG A 83 9.81 -0.59 5.54
C ARG A 83 9.21 -1.66 6.45
N ARG A 84 10.04 -2.45 7.13
CA ARG A 84 9.54 -3.46 8.06
C ARG A 84 8.74 -2.81 9.19
N LYS A 85 9.25 -1.74 9.79
CA LYS A 85 8.51 -0.97 10.79
C LYS A 85 7.18 -0.44 10.24
N LEU A 86 7.17 0.09 9.00
CA LEU A 86 5.95 0.58 8.36
C LEU A 86 4.93 -0.55 8.15
N VAL A 87 5.34 -1.67 7.60
CA VAL A 87 4.47 -2.83 7.33
C VAL A 87 3.87 -3.39 8.61
N ASP A 88 4.64 -3.48 9.69
CA ASP A 88 4.17 -4.02 10.97
C ASP A 88 3.13 -3.11 11.66
N THR A 89 3.16 -1.81 11.38
CA THR A 89 2.28 -0.82 12.00
C THR A 89 1.09 -0.40 11.14
N LEU A 90 1.21 -0.53 9.82
CA LEU A 90 0.20 -0.06 8.87
C LEU A 90 -0.85 -1.14 8.57
N LYS A 91 -2.13 -0.73 8.64
CA LYS A 91 -3.26 -1.53 8.15
C LYS A 91 -3.58 -1.28 6.68
N PHE A 92 -2.74 -0.53 5.99
CA PHE A 92 -2.95 -0.04 4.63
C PHE A 92 -2.01 -0.68 3.64
N LEU A 93 -2.39 -0.59 2.38
CA LEU A 93 -1.56 -1.03 1.27
C LEU A 93 -0.30 -0.16 1.18
N MET A 94 0.85 -0.80 1.15
CA MET A 94 2.13 -0.13 0.92
C MET A 94 2.72 -0.51 -0.44
N TRP A 95 3.08 0.49 -1.23
CA TRP A 95 3.73 0.35 -2.53
C TRP A 95 5.20 0.71 -2.45
N LYS A 96 6.02 0.07 -3.28
CA LYS A 96 7.43 0.41 -3.44
C LYS A 96 7.71 0.73 -4.91
N LEU A 97 8.29 1.91 -5.19
CA LEU A 97 8.60 2.33 -6.56
C LEU A 97 10.02 1.96 -7.01
N PHE A 98 11.04 2.01 -6.14
CA PHE A 98 12.42 1.80 -6.49
C PHE A 98 12.99 0.46 -6.00
N GLY A 99 13.47 -0.35 -6.95
CA GLY A 99 14.10 -1.65 -6.79
C GLY A 99 13.23 -2.78 -7.31
N LYS A 100 13.56 -3.24 -8.49
CA LYS A 100 13.09 -4.42 -9.25
C LYS A 100 11.80 -5.03 -8.69
N CYS A 101 10.68 -4.68 -9.26
CA CYS A 101 9.31 -5.11 -9.05
C CYS A 101 8.45 -4.13 -8.25
N ILE A 102 7.51 -3.53 -8.96
CA ILE A 102 6.21 -3.25 -8.37
C ILE A 102 5.64 -4.62 -8.04
N GLN A 103 5.82 -5.09 -6.80
CA GLN A 103 5.14 -6.30 -6.36
C GLN A 103 3.70 -5.91 -6.00
N ILE A 104 2.88 -5.80 -7.01
CA ILE A 104 1.46 -6.06 -6.85
C ILE A 104 1.39 -7.57 -6.64
N LEU A 105 1.33 -8.05 -5.41
CA LEU A 105 1.00 -9.43 -5.16
C LEU A 105 -0.49 -9.60 -5.44
N TYR A 106 -0.80 -9.82 -6.72
CA TYR A 106 -2.07 -10.35 -7.15
C TYR A 106 -2.20 -11.74 -6.50
N VAL A 107 -3.14 -11.92 -5.61
CA VAL A 107 -3.55 -13.25 -5.18
C VAL A 107 -4.60 -13.71 -6.18
N PRO A 108 -4.28 -14.63 -7.12
CA PRO A 108 -5.32 -15.21 -7.94
C PRO A 108 -6.27 -15.98 -7.02
N TYR A 109 -7.54 -15.68 -7.12
CA TYR A 109 -8.58 -16.47 -6.49
C TYR A 109 -8.51 -17.88 -7.08
N ARG A 110 -8.04 -18.83 -6.30
CA ARG A 110 -8.15 -20.25 -6.67
C ARG A 110 -9.55 -20.71 -6.29
N ASN A 111 -10.29 -21.14 -7.31
CA ASN A 111 -11.51 -21.92 -7.14
C ASN A 111 -11.24 -23.16 -6.29
#